data_a4645b7d7c88377559a0891ce24f2859
#
_entry.id   a4645b7d7c88377559a0891ce24f2859
#
_cell.length_a   1.000
_cell.length_b   1.000
_cell.length_c   1.000
_cell.angle_alpha   90.00
_cell.angle_beta   90.00
_cell.angle_gamma   90.00
#
_symmetry.space_group_name_H-M   'P 1'
#
loop_
_entity.id
_entity.type
_entity.pdbx_description
1 polymer ?
#
loop_
_entity_poly.entity_id
_entity_poly.type
_entity_poly.pdbx_seq_one_letter_code
_entity_poly.pdbx_strand_id
1 'polypeptide(L)'
;MAVIEQLQSWLSFSLLQLGDYNLRVANIASAAGILLLSVIIQRLVSRASEAAAKRSGARDQNIYIIKRILKYLIYGIGLILALSALGVGLSNLILVAGALGVGIGFGLQSIVNNFVCGIIILFEKSLRIGDFVELPGGLLGEVREINIRSTLIRTLENADILVPNADFISNQVNNWTLNDDIRRFSIHFSVAYGSDLEKVREAGLKAANEVPLTLQRENIKPDVLVTELGSSGVECILTVWAEGEWVKRPGLVKSQYLTAIYNNLREAGLEIPFPQVDVHMR
;
A
#
# COMPACT_ATOMS: atom_id res chain seq x y z
N MET A 1 -49.75 2.72 41.94
CA MET A 1 -49.03 3.84 42.56
C MET A 1 -48.25 3.39 43.80
N ALA A 2 -48.83 2.74 44.80
CA ALA A 2 -48.13 2.34 46.05
C ALA A 2 -46.85 1.49 45.86
N VAL A 3 -46.78 0.61 44.89
CA VAL A 3 -45.62 -0.25 44.63
C VAL A 3 -44.45 0.57 44.06
N ILE A 4 -44.71 1.59 43.23
CA ILE A 4 -43.69 2.46 42.63
C ILE A 4 -43.13 3.41 43.70
N GLU A 5 -43.96 3.94 44.59
CA GLU A 5 -43.52 4.79 45.71
C GLU A 5 -42.67 4.00 46.72
N GLN A 6 -43.07 2.74 47.00
CA GLN A 6 -42.28 1.85 47.85
C GLN A 6 -40.95 1.45 47.26
N LEU A 7 -40.86 1.22 45.95
CA LEU A 7 -39.60 1.00 45.20
C LEU A 7 -38.71 2.25 45.21
N GLN A 8 -39.28 3.44 45.04
CA GLN A 8 -38.52 4.70 45.10
C GLN A 8 -37.95 4.96 46.49
N SER A 9 -38.68 4.65 47.55
CA SER A 9 -38.18 4.80 48.93
C SER A 9 -37.06 3.84 49.26
N TRP A 10 -37.10 2.61 48.76
CA TRP A 10 -36.02 1.62 48.91
C TRP A 10 -34.77 2.00 48.07
N LEU A 11 -34.93 2.53 46.89
CA LEU A 11 -33.84 2.95 46.02
C LEU A 11 -33.13 4.22 46.54
N SER A 12 -33.85 5.06 47.27
CA SER A 12 -33.29 6.28 47.89
C SER A 12 -32.63 6.04 49.25
N PHE A 13 -32.71 4.83 49.81
CA PHE A 13 -32.13 4.49 51.10
C PHE A 13 -30.60 4.56 51.04
N SER A 14 -29.99 5.43 51.86
CA SER A 14 -28.56 5.58 52.00
C SER A 14 -27.95 4.51 52.91
N LEU A 15 -27.14 3.59 52.36
CA LEU A 15 -26.49 2.51 53.10
C LEU A 15 -25.25 2.96 53.86
N LEU A 16 -24.53 3.95 53.34
CA LEU A 16 -23.31 4.48 53.96
C LEU A 16 -23.12 5.95 53.55
N GLN A 17 -22.91 6.81 54.53
CA GLN A 17 -22.43 8.18 54.33
C GLN A 17 -20.98 8.27 54.89
N LEU A 18 -20.00 8.38 54.02
CA LEU A 18 -18.63 8.62 54.37
C LEU A 18 -18.17 9.94 53.72
N GLY A 19 -18.26 11.04 54.48
CA GLY A 19 -17.96 12.35 53.97
C GLY A 19 -18.87 12.75 52.80
N ASP A 20 -18.31 13.13 51.67
CA ASP A 20 -19.07 13.49 50.45
C ASP A 20 -19.64 12.30 49.67
N TYR A 21 -19.33 11.06 50.09
CA TYR A 21 -19.81 9.84 49.43
C TYR A 21 -21.13 9.35 50.02
N ASN A 22 -22.19 9.38 49.22
CA ASN A 22 -23.51 8.88 49.59
C ASN A 22 -23.86 7.63 48.77
N LEU A 23 -23.55 6.45 49.33
CA LEU A 23 -23.86 5.16 48.72
C LEU A 23 -25.35 4.84 48.88
N ARG A 24 -26.11 4.98 47.80
CA ARG A 24 -27.55 4.63 47.76
C ARG A 24 -27.71 3.22 47.16
N VAL A 25 -28.79 2.55 47.54
CA VAL A 25 -29.20 1.27 46.95
C VAL A 25 -29.33 1.39 45.41
N ALA A 26 -29.77 2.54 44.91
CA ALA A 26 -29.84 2.83 43.49
C ALA A 26 -28.47 2.77 42.79
N ASN A 27 -27.39 3.23 43.45
CA ASN A 27 -26.03 3.19 42.89
C ASN A 27 -25.52 1.75 42.76
N ILE A 28 -25.80 0.90 43.72
CA ILE A 28 -25.45 -0.52 43.69
C ILE A 28 -26.23 -1.25 42.58
N ALA A 29 -27.54 -0.98 42.49
CA ALA A 29 -28.41 -1.55 41.47
C ALA A 29 -27.95 -1.15 40.04
N SER A 30 -27.58 0.14 39.84
CA SER A 30 -27.05 0.61 38.54
C SER A 30 -25.70 0.01 38.20
N ALA A 31 -24.78 -0.10 39.16
CA ALA A 31 -23.49 -0.74 38.95
C ALA A 31 -23.65 -2.23 38.61
N ALA A 32 -24.51 -2.96 39.31
CA ALA A 32 -24.83 -4.35 39.00
C ALA A 32 -25.48 -4.47 37.60
N GLY A 33 -26.38 -3.56 37.23
CA GLY A 33 -26.97 -3.51 35.89
C GLY A 33 -25.95 -3.30 34.80
N ILE A 34 -24.99 -2.39 34.99
CA ILE A 34 -23.92 -2.12 34.06
C ILE A 34 -22.99 -3.36 33.86
N LEU A 35 -22.62 -4.02 34.96
CA LEU A 35 -21.82 -5.26 34.88
C LEU A 35 -22.57 -6.39 34.16
N LEU A 36 -23.85 -6.56 34.46
CA LEU A 36 -24.71 -7.54 33.80
C LEU A 36 -24.86 -7.24 32.31
N LEU A 37 -25.05 -5.97 31.95
CA LEU A 37 -25.09 -5.51 30.56
C LEU A 37 -23.76 -5.79 29.84
N SER A 38 -22.61 -5.55 30.48
CA SER A 38 -21.30 -5.85 29.95
C SER A 38 -21.13 -7.35 29.66
N VAL A 39 -21.64 -8.23 30.55
CA VAL A 39 -21.64 -9.69 30.32
C VAL A 39 -22.55 -10.06 29.14
N ILE A 40 -23.72 -9.45 29.02
CA ILE A 40 -24.66 -9.69 27.92
C ILE A 40 -24.02 -9.26 26.60
N ILE A 41 -23.48 -8.05 26.52
CA ILE A 41 -22.79 -7.53 25.33
C ILE A 41 -21.64 -8.44 24.93
N GLN A 42 -20.80 -8.85 25.89
CA GLN A 42 -19.69 -9.76 25.64
C GLN A 42 -20.18 -11.12 25.07
N ARG A 43 -21.28 -11.69 25.62
CA ARG A 43 -21.85 -12.94 25.09
C ARG A 43 -22.39 -12.78 23.68
N LEU A 44 -23.06 -11.64 23.38
CA LEU A 44 -23.57 -11.37 22.05
C LEU A 44 -22.42 -11.21 21.03
N VAL A 45 -21.39 -10.43 21.38
CA VAL A 45 -20.19 -10.26 20.54
C VAL A 45 -19.48 -11.59 20.30
N SER A 46 -19.33 -12.42 21.33
CA SER A 46 -18.74 -13.76 21.17
C SER A 46 -19.53 -14.66 20.23
N ARG A 47 -20.87 -14.69 20.38
CA ARG A 47 -21.75 -15.48 19.49
C ARG A 47 -21.72 -14.99 18.05
N ALA A 48 -21.77 -13.67 17.87
CA ALA A 48 -21.70 -13.05 16.53
C ALA A 48 -20.36 -13.37 15.85
N SER A 49 -19.24 -13.26 16.58
CA SER A 49 -17.92 -13.58 16.04
C SER A 49 -17.74 -15.08 15.71
N GLU A 50 -18.37 -16.00 16.48
CA GLU A 50 -18.39 -17.43 16.16
C GLU A 50 -19.24 -17.75 14.93
N ALA A 51 -20.37 -17.09 14.79
CA ALA A 51 -21.23 -17.25 13.62
C ALA A 51 -20.54 -16.74 12.34
N ALA A 52 -19.85 -15.60 12.43
CA ALA A 52 -19.05 -15.05 11.32
C ALA A 52 -17.88 -15.96 10.96
N ALA A 53 -17.17 -16.52 11.96
CA ALA A 53 -16.07 -17.45 11.77
C ALA A 53 -16.48 -18.71 10.99
N LYS A 54 -17.60 -19.30 11.36
CA LYS A 54 -18.13 -20.49 10.69
C LYS A 54 -18.51 -20.26 9.22
N ARG A 55 -18.85 -19.01 8.87
CA ARG A 55 -19.20 -18.64 7.49
C ARG A 55 -17.99 -18.33 6.62
N SER A 56 -16.91 -17.78 7.19
CA SER A 56 -15.75 -17.30 6.42
C SER A 56 -14.62 -18.30 6.26
N GLY A 57 -14.67 -19.48 6.90
CA GLY A 57 -13.57 -20.45 6.88
C GLY A 57 -12.24 -19.90 7.43
N ALA A 58 -12.29 -18.76 8.13
CA ALA A 58 -11.10 -18.09 8.64
C ALA A 58 -10.40 -18.93 9.71
N ARG A 59 -9.06 -18.90 9.72
CA ARG A 59 -8.24 -19.61 10.70
C ARG A 59 -8.68 -19.26 12.13
N ASP A 60 -9.06 -20.27 12.91
CA ASP A 60 -9.57 -20.14 14.28
C ASP A 60 -8.70 -19.31 15.24
N GLN A 61 -7.39 -19.26 14.99
CA GLN A 61 -6.42 -18.58 15.85
C GLN A 61 -6.59 -17.04 15.86
N ASN A 62 -6.84 -16.40 14.73
CA ASN A 62 -6.99 -14.94 14.65
C ASN A 62 -8.27 -14.49 15.34
N ILE A 63 -9.35 -15.25 15.19
CA ILE A 63 -10.65 -14.97 15.80
C ILE A 63 -10.57 -15.10 17.31
N TYR A 64 -9.82 -16.09 17.82
CA TYR A 64 -9.59 -16.27 19.26
C TYR A 64 -8.92 -15.04 19.89
N ILE A 65 -7.88 -14.51 19.26
CA ILE A 65 -7.16 -13.32 19.76
C ILE A 65 -8.08 -12.09 19.80
N ILE A 66 -8.81 -11.83 18.71
CA ILE A 66 -9.74 -10.70 18.63
C ILE A 66 -10.83 -10.80 19.71
N LYS A 67 -11.42 -11.96 19.89
CA LYS A 67 -12.41 -12.20 20.97
C LYS A 67 -11.83 -11.90 22.34
N ARG A 68 -10.60 -12.30 22.60
CA ARG A 68 -9.95 -12.11 23.89
C ARG A 68 -9.69 -10.63 24.16
N ILE A 69 -9.26 -9.89 23.16
CA ILE A 69 -9.06 -8.42 23.24
C ILE A 69 -10.40 -7.72 23.51
N LEU A 70 -11.42 -8.00 22.69
CA LEU A 70 -12.76 -7.42 22.86
C LEU A 70 -13.36 -7.73 24.23
N LYS A 71 -13.19 -8.96 24.74
CA LYS A 71 -13.62 -9.34 26.07
C LYS A 71 -13.00 -8.46 27.16
N TYR A 72 -11.69 -8.26 27.12
CA TYR A 72 -11.01 -7.42 28.12
C TYR A 72 -11.41 -5.96 28.01
N LEU A 73 -11.60 -5.42 26.79
CA LEU A 73 -12.08 -4.07 26.57
C LEU A 73 -13.49 -3.86 27.14
N ILE A 74 -14.45 -4.76 26.83
CA ILE A 74 -15.82 -4.67 27.30
C ILE A 74 -15.88 -4.74 28.83
N TYR A 75 -15.14 -5.65 29.45
CA TYR A 75 -15.11 -5.75 30.91
C TYR A 75 -14.38 -4.59 31.57
N GLY A 76 -13.31 -4.08 30.99
CA GLY A 76 -12.59 -2.91 31.48
C GLY A 76 -13.47 -1.67 31.48
N ILE A 77 -14.14 -1.39 30.35
CA ILE A 77 -15.09 -0.27 30.25
C ILE A 77 -16.27 -0.47 31.21
N GLY A 78 -16.84 -1.67 31.27
CA GLY A 78 -17.94 -1.99 32.19
C GLY A 78 -17.57 -1.80 33.64
N LEU A 79 -16.36 -2.17 34.05
CA LEU A 79 -15.86 -1.96 35.42
C LEU A 79 -15.71 -0.47 35.73
N ILE A 80 -15.12 0.31 34.81
CA ILE A 80 -14.98 1.77 34.98
C ILE A 80 -16.35 2.43 35.14
N LEU A 81 -17.31 2.08 34.30
CA LEU A 81 -18.67 2.62 34.37
C LEU A 81 -19.39 2.18 35.65
N ALA A 82 -19.20 0.94 36.11
CA ALA A 82 -19.77 0.45 37.36
C ALA A 82 -19.20 1.19 38.59
N LEU A 83 -17.90 1.45 38.63
CA LEU A 83 -17.25 2.24 39.68
C LEU A 83 -17.74 3.67 39.67
N SER A 84 -17.98 4.27 38.49
CA SER A 84 -18.56 5.58 38.34
C SER A 84 -19.98 5.63 38.93
N ALA A 85 -20.80 4.61 38.64
CA ALA A 85 -22.16 4.50 39.16
C ALA A 85 -22.22 4.36 40.68
N LEU A 86 -21.19 3.76 41.28
CA LEU A 86 -21.04 3.70 42.75
C LEU A 86 -20.63 5.03 43.39
N GLY A 87 -20.36 6.08 42.59
CA GLY A 87 -19.94 7.40 43.11
C GLY A 87 -18.44 7.51 43.37
N VAL A 88 -17.63 6.55 42.92
CA VAL A 88 -16.16 6.65 43.00
C VAL A 88 -15.70 7.75 42.06
N GLY A 89 -14.98 8.74 42.57
CA GLY A 89 -14.42 9.83 41.79
C GLY A 89 -13.36 9.31 40.82
N LEU A 90 -13.76 9.15 39.55
CA LEU A 90 -12.92 8.55 38.51
C LEU A 90 -11.98 9.55 37.80
N SER A 91 -11.97 10.83 38.23
CA SER A 91 -11.21 11.88 37.54
C SER A 91 -9.75 11.50 37.29
N ASN A 92 -9.07 10.94 38.29
CA ASN A 92 -7.69 10.50 38.16
C ASN A 92 -7.55 9.25 37.28
N LEU A 93 -8.51 8.32 37.35
CA LEU A 93 -8.55 7.12 36.49
C LEU A 93 -8.78 7.50 35.02
N ILE A 94 -9.67 8.43 34.75
CA ILE A 94 -9.94 8.94 33.40
C ILE A 94 -8.72 9.65 32.85
N LEU A 95 -8.00 10.43 33.66
CA LEU A 95 -6.76 11.09 33.26
C LEU A 95 -5.68 10.06 32.85
N VAL A 96 -5.47 9.05 33.68
CA VAL A 96 -4.50 7.97 33.41
C VAL A 96 -4.93 7.15 32.18
N ALA A 97 -6.22 6.78 32.09
CA ALA A 97 -6.75 6.05 30.93
C ALA A 97 -6.64 6.87 29.65
N GLY A 98 -6.84 8.20 29.73
CA GLY A 98 -6.64 9.11 28.60
C GLY A 98 -5.18 9.14 28.13
N ALA A 99 -4.23 9.28 29.08
CA ALA A 99 -2.80 9.25 28.76
C ALA A 99 -2.36 7.91 28.13
N LEU A 100 -2.85 6.79 28.67
CA LEU A 100 -2.63 5.46 28.10
C LEU A 100 -3.27 5.32 26.72
N GLY A 101 -4.49 5.86 26.53
CA GLY A 101 -5.19 5.87 25.24
C GLY A 101 -4.39 6.62 24.17
N VAL A 102 -3.80 7.77 24.49
CA VAL A 102 -2.92 8.53 23.60
C VAL A 102 -1.68 7.71 23.24
N GLY A 103 -1.03 7.08 24.24
CA GLY A 103 0.13 6.21 24.00
C GLY A 103 -0.18 5.03 23.09
N ILE A 104 -1.31 4.35 23.33
CA ILE A 104 -1.79 3.26 22.45
C ILE A 104 -2.12 3.79 21.07
N GLY A 105 -2.74 4.98 20.96
CA GLY A 105 -3.06 5.63 19.68
C GLY A 105 -1.81 5.87 18.83
N PHE A 106 -0.74 6.41 19.41
CA PHE A 106 0.55 6.55 18.72
C PHE A 106 1.14 5.20 18.32
N GLY A 107 1.04 4.18 19.18
CA GLY A 107 1.51 2.83 18.83
C GLY A 107 0.75 2.18 17.68
N LEU A 108 -0.53 2.49 17.51
CA LEU A 108 -1.39 1.95 16.44
C LEU A 108 -1.48 2.85 15.20
N GLN A 109 -0.92 4.05 15.23
CA GLN A 109 -1.02 5.05 14.17
C GLN A 109 -0.65 4.49 12.79
N SER A 110 0.47 3.78 12.69
CA SER A 110 0.93 3.19 11.42
C SER A 110 -0.06 2.15 10.88
N ILE A 111 -0.63 1.33 11.75
CA ILE A 111 -1.61 0.30 11.35
C ILE A 111 -2.88 0.96 10.81
N VAL A 112 -3.40 1.96 11.51
CA VAL A 112 -4.59 2.70 11.11
C VAL A 112 -4.34 3.45 9.80
N ASN A 113 -3.19 4.12 9.66
CA ASN A 113 -2.81 4.82 8.43
C ASN A 113 -2.79 3.87 7.22
N ASN A 114 -2.11 2.73 7.34
CA ASN A 114 -2.06 1.74 6.27
C ASN A 114 -3.44 1.15 5.93
N PHE A 115 -4.30 0.96 6.92
CA PHE A 115 -5.67 0.52 6.71
C PHE A 115 -6.48 1.54 5.93
N VAL A 116 -6.43 2.82 6.31
CA VAL A 116 -7.11 3.91 5.61
C VAL A 116 -6.59 4.06 4.17
N CYS A 117 -5.27 4.02 3.98
CA CYS A 117 -4.67 4.04 2.64
C CYS A 117 -5.13 2.87 1.79
N GLY A 118 -5.24 1.66 2.35
CA GLY A 118 -5.79 0.49 1.64
C GLY A 118 -7.23 0.71 1.17
N ILE A 119 -8.08 1.32 2.00
CA ILE A 119 -9.44 1.69 1.61
C ILE A 119 -9.43 2.73 0.48
N ILE A 120 -8.59 3.76 0.57
CA ILE A 120 -8.46 4.81 -0.46
C ILE A 120 -8.06 4.18 -1.80
N ILE A 121 -7.02 3.32 -1.82
CA ILE A 121 -6.55 2.62 -3.04
C ILE A 121 -7.71 1.87 -3.71
N LEU A 122 -8.47 1.10 -2.93
CA LEU A 122 -9.59 0.31 -3.46
C LEU A 122 -10.76 1.19 -3.96
N PHE A 123 -11.02 2.30 -3.30
CA PHE A 123 -12.14 3.19 -3.63
C PHE A 123 -11.84 4.05 -4.86
N GLU A 124 -10.64 4.65 -4.91
CA GLU A 124 -10.18 5.48 -6.02
C GLU A 124 -9.73 4.67 -7.23
N LYS A 125 -9.42 3.36 -7.02
CA LYS A 125 -8.86 2.48 -8.04
C LYS A 125 -7.57 3.04 -8.65
N SER A 126 -6.80 3.77 -7.86
CA SER A 126 -5.48 4.31 -8.23
C SER A 126 -4.44 3.20 -8.47
N LEU A 127 -4.71 2.01 -7.94
CA LEU A 127 -3.95 0.78 -8.13
C LEU A 127 -4.90 -0.39 -8.27
N ARG A 128 -4.64 -1.32 -9.21
CA ARG A 128 -5.46 -2.50 -9.47
C ARG A 128 -4.60 -3.76 -9.48
N ILE A 129 -5.21 -4.89 -9.17
CA ILE A 129 -4.56 -6.20 -9.35
C ILE A 129 -4.26 -6.40 -10.83
N GLY A 130 -3.02 -6.77 -11.14
CA GLY A 130 -2.49 -6.89 -12.49
C GLY A 130 -1.76 -5.66 -13.02
N ASP A 131 -1.85 -4.51 -12.33
CA ASP A 131 -1.08 -3.33 -12.70
C ASP A 131 0.42 -3.60 -12.55
N PHE A 132 1.20 -3.03 -13.49
CA PHE A 132 2.65 -3.06 -13.43
C PHE A 132 3.16 -1.69 -12.96
N VAL A 133 3.85 -1.69 -11.83
CA VAL A 133 4.24 -0.47 -11.14
C VAL A 133 5.74 -0.38 -10.91
N GLU A 134 6.22 0.85 -10.87
CA GLU A 134 7.56 1.19 -10.47
C GLU A 134 7.51 2.05 -9.20
N LEU A 135 8.09 1.52 -8.15
CA LEU A 135 8.18 2.16 -6.84
C LEU A 135 9.46 3.00 -6.71
N PRO A 136 9.54 3.91 -5.73
CA PRO A 136 10.78 4.60 -5.40
C PRO A 136 11.92 3.61 -5.19
N GLY A 137 13.12 3.95 -5.73
CA GLY A 137 14.26 3.04 -5.74
C GLY A 137 14.34 2.11 -6.94
N GLY A 138 13.42 2.23 -7.93
CA GLY A 138 13.47 1.47 -9.18
C GLY A 138 12.93 0.04 -9.06
N LEU A 139 12.22 -0.28 -7.98
CA LEU A 139 11.56 -1.58 -7.82
C LEU A 139 10.41 -1.70 -8.81
N LEU A 140 10.51 -2.64 -9.75
CA LEU A 140 9.51 -2.96 -10.75
C LEU A 140 8.77 -4.24 -10.38
N GLY A 141 7.44 -4.24 -10.53
CA GLY A 141 6.68 -5.46 -10.31
C GLY A 141 5.19 -5.34 -10.63
N GLU A 142 4.53 -6.47 -10.61
CA GLU A 142 3.09 -6.60 -10.84
C GLU A 142 2.34 -6.72 -9.53
N VAL A 143 1.27 -5.95 -9.37
CA VAL A 143 0.36 -6.02 -8.23
C VAL A 143 -0.39 -7.35 -8.26
N ARG A 144 -0.20 -8.18 -7.23
CA ARG A 144 -0.87 -9.48 -7.09
C ARG A 144 -2.07 -9.43 -6.19
N GLU A 145 -1.95 -8.75 -5.07
CA GLU A 145 -3.01 -8.65 -4.06
C GLU A 145 -2.96 -7.28 -3.38
N ILE A 146 -4.13 -6.74 -3.07
CA ILE A 146 -4.27 -5.54 -2.24
C ILE A 146 -4.93 -5.98 -0.94
N ASN A 147 -4.13 -6.07 0.12
CA ASN A 147 -4.59 -6.48 1.44
C ASN A 147 -4.91 -5.27 2.32
N ILE A 148 -5.47 -5.51 3.51
CA ILE A 148 -5.94 -4.48 4.45
C ILE A 148 -4.86 -3.43 4.78
N ARG A 149 -3.60 -3.83 4.98
CA ARG A 149 -2.51 -2.94 5.38
C ARG A 149 -1.32 -2.88 4.41
N SER A 150 -1.28 -3.77 3.44
CA SER A 150 -0.15 -3.89 2.51
C SER A 150 -0.61 -4.45 1.18
N THR A 151 0.06 -4.06 0.12
CA THR A 151 -0.11 -4.58 -1.23
C THR A 151 1.03 -5.54 -1.54
N LEU A 152 0.70 -6.71 -2.10
CA LEU A 152 1.66 -7.72 -2.55
C LEU A 152 2.06 -7.41 -3.99
N ILE A 153 3.36 -7.20 -4.20
CA ILE A 153 3.96 -6.99 -5.53
C ILE A 153 4.87 -8.15 -5.84
N ARG A 154 4.73 -8.71 -7.04
CA ARG A 154 5.65 -9.70 -7.59
C ARG A 154 6.63 -9.04 -8.54
N THR A 155 7.91 -9.10 -8.22
CA THR A 155 8.99 -8.54 -9.03
C THR A 155 9.26 -9.37 -10.28
N LEU A 156 10.07 -8.79 -11.21
CA LEU A 156 10.54 -9.50 -12.40
C LEU A 156 11.37 -10.75 -12.08
N GLU A 157 11.99 -10.80 -10.91
CA GLU A 157 12.78 -11.92 -10.40
C GLU A 157 11.91 -12.98 -9.68
N ASN A 158 10.57 -12.84 -9.77
CA ASN A 158 9.61 -13.71 -9.11
C ASN A 158 9.68 -13.68 -7.58
N ALA A 159 10.15 -12.57 -7.00
CA ALA A 159 10.10 -12.33 -5.56
C ALA A 159 8.80 -11.62 -5.17
N ASP A 160 8.18 -12.05 -4.08
CA ASP A 160 6.99 -11.41 -3.53
C ASP A 160 7.40 -10.40 -2.45
N ILE A 161 7.05 -9.14 -2.67
CA ILE A 161 7.34 -8.01 -1.78
C ILE A 161 6.04 -7.45 -1.22
N LEU A 162 5.98 -7.31 0.10
CA LEU A 162 4.88 -6.68 0.81
C LEU A 162 5.21 -5.19 1.01
N VAL A 163 4.48 -4.34 0.31
CA VAL A 163 4.63 -2.89 0.39
C VAL A 163 3.49 -2.31 1.24
N PRO A 164 3.76 -1.51 2.27
CA PRO A 164 2.73 -0.83 3.04
C PRO A 164 1.81 0.01 2.14
N ASN A 165 0.51 -0.02 2.38
CA ASN A 165 -0.44 0.74 1.56
C ASN A 165 -0.19 2.26 1.63
N ALA A 166 0.31 2.75 2.75
CA ALA A 166 0.68 4.15 2.92
C ALA A 166 1.76 4.61 1.93
N ASP A 167 2.66 3.73 1.49
CA ASP A 167 3.72 4.08 0.56
C ASP A 167 3.16 4.43 -0.83
N PHE A 168 2.06 3.81 -1.25
CA PHE A 168 1.39 4.11 -2.51
C PHE A 168 0.64 5.45 -2.52
N ILE A 169 0.22 5.93 -1.35
CA ILE A 169 -0.51 7.19 -1.20
C ILE A 169 0.45 8.35 -0.90
N SER A 170 1.51 8.09 -0.12
CA SER A 170 2.43 9.13 0.34
C SER A 170 3.60 9.39 -0.60
N ASN A 171 3.94 8.44 -1.45
CA ASN A 171 5.06 8.53 -2.38
C ASN A 171 4.57 8.59 -3.83
N GLN A 172 5.43 9.10 -4.72
CA GLN A 172 5.19 9.01 -6.15
C GLN A 172 5.38 7.56 -6.62
N VAL A 173 4.38 7.01 -7.28
CA VAL A 173 4.41 5.68 -7.89
C VAL A 173 4.10 5.81 -9.37
N ASN A 174 4.94 5.26 -10.23
CA ASN A 174 4.69 5.20 -11.66
C ASN A 174 3.88 3.93 -11.96
N ASN A 175 2.62 4.08 -12.27
CA ASN A 175 1.79 2.97 -12.75
C ASN A 175 1.86 2.92 -14.29
N TRP A 176 2.45 1.86 -14.83
CA TRP A 176 2.72 1.72 -16.25
C TRP A 176 1.50 1.26 -17.06
N THR A 177 0.47 0.75 -16.38
CA THR A 177 -0.70 0.11 -17.01
C THR A 177 -2.04 0.65 -16.51
N LEU A 178 -2.06 1.77 -15.76
CA LEU A 178 -3.27 2.31 -15.13
C LEU A 178 -4.38 2.66 -16.14
N ASN A 179 -4.02 3.40 -17.19
CA ASN A 179 -4.96 3.92 -18.20
C ASN A 179 -4.93 3.09 -19.49
N ASP A 180 -3.75 2.72 -19.93
CA ASP A 180 -3.50 1.88 -21.09
C ASP A 180 -2.26 1.01 -20.85
N ASP A 181 -2.02 0.08 -21.73
CA ASP A 181 -0.88 -0.83 -21.71
C ASP A 181 0.16 -0.47 -22.76
N ILE A 182 0.22 0.81 -23.19
CA ILE A 182 1.17 1.32 -24.16
C ILE A 182 2.27 2.09 -23.48
N ARG A 183 3.53 1.74 -23.77
CA ARG A 183 4.68 2.43 -23.21
C ARG A 183 5.74 2.74 -24.24
N ARG A 184 6.35 3.93 -24.12
CA ARG A 184 7.55 4.31 -24.85
C ARG A 184 8.81 3.80 -24.15
N PHE A 185 9.66 3.12 -24.89
CA PHE A 185 10.99 2.70 -24.46
C PHE A 185 12.05 3.55 -25.15
N SER A 186 13.08 3.91 -24.41
CA SER A 186 14.26 4.63 -24.90
C SER A 186 15.45 3.67 -24.89
N ILE A 187 15.96 3.35 -26.07
CA ILE A 187 17.04 2.40 -26.26
C ILE A 187 18.29 3.20 -26.60
N HIS A 188 19.22 3.30 -25.67
CA HIS A 188 20.46 4.05 -25.81
C HIS A 188 21.49 3.24 -26.61
N PHE A 189 22.16 3.88 -27.55
CA PHE A 189 23.28 3.36 -28.30
C PHE A 189 24.18 4.51 -28.73
N SER A 190 25.44 4.19 -29.12
CA SER A 190 26.39 5.20 -29.54
C SER A 190 27.07 4.79 -30.88
N VAL A 191 27.45 5.79 -31.64
CA VAL A 191 28.21 5.62 -32.90
C VAL A 191 29.47 6.48 -32.88
N ALA A 192 30.50 6.05 -33.63
CA ALA A 192 31.77 6.75 -33.69
C ALA A 192 31.63 8.15 -34.28
N TYR A 193 32.47 9.09 -33.86
CA TYR A 193 32.58 10.40 -34.48
C TYR A 193 32.91 10.27 -35.96
N GLY A 194 32.29 11.12 -36.78
CA GLY A 194 32.42 11.05 -38.24
C GLY A 194 31.42 10.12 -38.93
N SER A 195 30.56 9.41 -38.14
CA SER A 195 29.46 8.65 -38.70
C SER A 195 28.44 9.56 -39.39
N ASP A 196 27.90 9.10 -40.51
CA ASP A 196 26.76 9.76 -41.18
C ASP A 196 25.48 9.58 -40.39
N LEU A 197 25.00 10.66 -39.77
CA LEU A 197 23.87 10.63 -38.86
C LEU A 197 22.55 10.25 -39.56
N GLU A 198 22.40 10.55 -40.86
CA GLU A 198 21.23 10.10 -41.63
C GLU A 198 21.24 8.57 -41.79
N LYS A 199 22.39 7.97 -42.08
CA LYS A 199 22.51 6.50 -42.10
C LYS A 199 22.29 5.88 -40.73
N VAL A 200 22.73 6.53 -39.65
CA VAL A 200 22.47 6.09 -38.28
C VAL A 200 20.99 6.06 -38.02
N ARG A 201 20.27 7.12 -38.43
CA ARG A 201 18.80 7.20 -38.30
C ARG A 201 18.12 6.11 -39.13
N GLU A 202 18.50 5.91 -40.36
CA GLU A 202 17.96 4.84 -41.21
C GLU A 202 18.17 3.47 -40.60
N ALA A 203 19.40 3.16 -40.12
CA ALA A 203 19.70 1.90 -39.46
C ALA A 203 18.89 1.66 -38.20
N GLY A 204 18.73 2.69 -37.36
CA GLY A 204 17.92 2.61 -36.17
C GLY A 204 16.42 2.41 -36.44
N LEU A 205 15.87 3.10 -37.45
CA LEU A 205 14.49 2.92 -37.87
C LEU A 205 14.25 1.55 -38.51
N LYS A 206 15.23 1.04 -39.30
CA LYS A 206 15.20 -0.32 -39.86
C LYS A 206 15.20 -1.34 -38.72
N ALA A 207 16.04 -1.18 -37.71
CA ALA A 207 16.06 -2.02 -36.53
C ALA A 207 14.72 -2.03 -35.79
N ALA A 208 14.06 -0.87 -35.64
CA ALA A 208 12.73 -0.80 -35.05
C ALA A 208 11.68 -1.56 -35.85
N ASN A 209 11.73 -1.50 -37.18
CA ASN A 209 10.78 -2.17 -38.06
C ASN A 209 10.98 -3.69 -38.10
N GLU A 210 12.17 -4.19 -37.85
CA GLU A 210 12.49 -5.63 -37.81
C GLU A 210 11.99 -6.29 -36.51
N VAL A 211 11.79 -5.51 -35.45
CA VAL A 211 11.36 -6.05 -34.15
C VAL A 211 9.81 -6.12 -34.10
N PRO A 212 9.23 -7.34 -34.06
CA PRO A 212 7.77 -7.51 -34.22
C PRO A 212 6.92 -6.86 -33.14
N LEU A 213 7.49 -6.57 -31.98
CA LEU A 213 6.78 -5.94 -30.85
C LEU A 213 6.66 -4.42 -30.99
N THR A 214 7.23 -3.83 -32.04
CA THR A 214 7.16 -2.39 -32.28
C THR A 214 5.76 -1.96 -32.67
N LEU A 215 5.13 -1.19 -31.76
CA LEU A 215 3.84 -0.60 -32.04
C LEU A 215 4.00 0.60 -32.98
N GLN A 216 3.26 0.58 -34.10
CA GLN A 216 3.19 1.69 -35.04
C GLN A 216 1.75 2.06 -35.30
N ARG A 217 1.42 3.32 -35.00
CA ARG A 217 0.10 3.95 -35.27
C ARG A 217 0.34 5.33 -35.85
N GLU A 218 -0.72 5.99 -36.31
CA GLU A 218 -0.61 7.31 -36.96
C GLU A 218 0.21 8.34 -36.14
N ASN A 219 0.00 8.36 -34.82
CA ASN A 219 0.68 9.29 -33.88
C ASN A 219 1.77 8.61 -33.01
N ILE A 220 2.05 7.32 -33.25
CA ILE A 220 3.00 6.53 -32.46
C ILE A 220 3.97 5.87 -33.45
N LYS A 221 5.13 6.48 -33.65
CA LYS A 221 6.17 6.01 -34.57
C LYS A 221 7.51 5.94 -33.86
N PRO A 222 8.36 4.97 -34.23
CA PRO A 222 9.74 4.96 -33.78
C PRO A 222 10.49 6.17 -34.34
N ASP A 223 11.45 6.67 -33.56
CA ASP A 223 12.34 7.74 -34.02
C ASP A 223 13.73 7.60 -33.40
N VAL A 224 14.74 8.10 -34.09
CA VAL A 224 16.14 8.13 -33.63
C VAL A 224 16.52 9.57 -33.34
N LEU A 225 16.96 9.82 -32.13
CA LEU A 225 17.36 11.14 -31.64
C LEU A 225 18.84 11.11 -31.26
N VAL A 226 19.58 12.12 -31.67
CA VAL A 226 20.92 12.40 -31.12
C VAL A 226 20.72 13.13 -29.79
N THR A 227 21.32 12.64 -28.73
CA THR A 227 21.10 13.18 -27.38
C THR A 227 22.31 13.90 -26.82
N GLU A 228 23.51 13.46 -27.18
CA GLU A 228 24.72 14.04 -26.64
C GLU A 228 25.92 13.78 -27.60
N LEU A 229 26.87 14.71 -27.61
CA LEU A 229 28.21 14.51 -28.17
C LEU A 229 29.12 14.05 -27.03
N GLY A 230 29.19 12.72 -26.84
CA GLY A 230 29.84 12.09 -25.71
C GLY A 230 31.38 12.08 -25.83
N SER A 231 32.06 11.60 -24.80
CA SER A 231 33.53 11.57 -24.76
C SER A 231 34.19 10.66 -25.80
N SER A 232 33.47 9.67 -26.30
CA SER A 232 34.02 8.67 -27.23
C SER A 232 33.26 8.53 -28.54
N GLY A 233 32.09 9.15 -28.65
CA GLY A 233 31.21 9.06 -29.81
C GLY A 233 29.93 9.87 -29.65
N VAL A 234 29.07 9.77 -30.65
CA VAL A 234 27.75 10.42 -30.66
C VAL A 234 26.72 9.50 -29.99
N GLU A 235 26.10 9.99 -28.92
CA GLU A 235 25.09 9.25 -28.20
C GLU A 235 23.71 9.44 -28.87
N CYS A 236 23.06 8.30 -29.09
CA CYS A 236 21.76 8.25 -29.76
C CYS A 236 20.75 7.47 -28.91
N ILE A 237 19.49 7.79 -29.11
CA ILE A 237 18.37 7.06 -28.52
C ILE A 237 17.40 6.67 -29.64
N LEU A 238 17.13 5.36 -29.76
CA LEU A 238 15.99 4.87 -30.49
C LEU A 238 14.77 4.88 -29.57
N THR A 239 13.75 5.68 -29.89
CA THR A 239 12.48 5.68 -29.19
C THR A 239 11.51 4.75 -29.89
N VAL A 240 10.95 3.80 -29.14
CA VAL A 240 10.02 2.81 -29.64
C VAL A 240 8.85 2.66 -28.69
N TRP A 241 7.74 2.17 -29.18
CA TRP A 241 6.56 1.92 -28.40
C TRP A 241 6.22 0.44 -28.43
N ALA A 242 5.82 -0.09 -27.28
CA ALA A 242 5.33 -1.45 -27.16
C ALA A 242 4.03 -1.48 -26.34
N GLU A 243 3.24 -2.52 -26.51
CA GLU A 243 1.95 -2.68 -25.83
C GLU A 243 1.81 -4.07 -25.19
N GLY A 244 0.85 -4.19 -24.27
CA GLY A 244 0.47 -5.45 -23.65
C GLY A 244 1.54 -6.03 -22.74
N GLU A 245 1.75 -7.34 -22.83
CA GLU A 245 2.70 -8.06 -21.96
C GLU A 245 4.17 -7.62 -22.14
N TRP A 246 4.51 -6.96 -23.24
CA TRP A 246 5.86 -6.45 -23.48
C TRP A 246 6.22 -5.30 -22.54
N VAL A 247 5.21 -4.51 -22.13
CA VAL A 247 5.40 -3.42 -21.15
C VAL A 247 5.90 -3.95 -19.81
N LYS A 248 5.49 -5.17 -19.45
CA LYS A 248 5.90 -5.84 -18.21
C LYS A 248 7.27 -6.52 -18.29
N ARG A 249 7.93 -6.50 -19.46
CA ARG A 249 9.21 -7.18 -19.72
C ARG A 249 10.28 -6.23 -20.28
N PRO A 250 10.60 -5.12 -19.57
CA PRO A 250 11.47 -4.07 -20.11
C PRO A 250 12.87 -4.55 -20.50
N GLY A 251 13.43 -5.49 -19.75
CA GLY A 251 14.75 -6.06 -20.07
C GLY A 251 14.76 -6.82 -21.39
N LEU A 252 13.71 -7.61 -21.67
CA LEU A 252 13.60 -8.36 -22.92
C LEU A 252 13.37 -7.41 -24.11
N VAL A 253 12.51 -6.40 -23.95
CA VAL A 253 12.29 -5.35 -24.94
C VAL A 253 13.62 -4.67 -25.30
N LYS A 254 14.35 -4.18 -24.30
CA LYS A 254 15.65 -3.54 -24.50
C LYS A 254 16.64 -4.45 -25.23
N SER A 255 16.71 -5.72 -24.86
CA SER A 255 17.63 -6.71 -25.48
C SER A 255 17.32 -6.92 -26.95
N GLN A 256 16.04 -7.06 -27.35
CA GLN A 256 15.65 -7.27 -28.74
C GLN A 256 16.06 -6.08 -29.62
N TYR A 257 15.78 -4.85 -29.17
CA TYR A 257 16.16 -3.67 -29.93
C TYR A 257 17.69 -3.47 -30.00
N LEU A 258 18.40 -3.67 -28.90
CA LEU A 258 19.87 -3.58 -28.93
C LEU A 258 20.49 -4.56 -29.92
N THR A 259 19.97 -5.78 -30.00
CA THR A 259 20.40 -6.78 -30.97
C THR A 259 20.12 -6.33 -32.39
N ALA A 260 18.92 -5.83 -32.66
CA ALA A 260 18.56 -5.33 -33.98
C ALA A 260 19.37 -4.10 -34.38
N ILE A 261 19.58 -3.13 -33.46
CA ILE A 261 20.44 -1.96 -33.68
C ILE A 261 21.85 -2.39 -34.02
N TYR A 262 22.47 -3.29 -33.23
CA TYR A 262 23.81 -3.79 -33.46
C TYR A 262 23.99 -4.38 -34.88
N ASN A 263 23.05 -5.22 -35.31
CA ASN A 263 23.07 -5.84 -36.61
C ASN A 263 22.96 -4.82 -37.74
N ASN A 264 22.00 -3.87 -37.62
CA ASN A 264 21.72 -2.87 -38.65
C ASN A 264 22.87 -1.83 -38.76
N LEU A 265 23.47 -1.42 -37.65
CA LEU A 265 24.64 -0.54 -37.66
C LEU A 265 25.84 -1.24 -38.40
N ARG A 266 26.06 -2.52 -38.10
CA ARG A 266 27.11 -3.30 -38.77
C ARG A 266 26.86 -3.46 -40.28
N GLU A 267 25.63 -3.73 -40.70
CA GLU A 267 25.25 -3.82 -42.11
C GLU A 267 25.42 -2.48 -42.84
N ALA A 268 25.14 -1.35 -42.16
CA ALA A 268 25.32 0.00 -42.70
C ALA A 268 26.81 0.45 -42.72
N GLY A 269 27.74 -0.35 -42.22
CA GLY A 269 29.13 0.03 -42.08
C GLY A 269 29.41 1.13 -41.07
N LEU A 270 28.51 1.29 -40.07
CA LEU A 270 28.63 2.27 -39.00
C LEU A 270 29.37 1.65 -37.81
N GLU A 271 30.35 2.39 -37.30
CA GLU A 271 31.22 1.92 -36.23
C GLU A 271 30.66 2.26 -34.87
N ILE A 272 30.65 1.28 -33.95
CA ILE A 272 30.38 1.48 -32.53
C ILE A 272 31.70 1.89 -31.87
N PRO A 273 31.72 3.06 -31.17
CA PRO A 273 33.00 3.61 -30.70
C PRO A 273 33.62 2.77 -29.58
N PHE A 274 34.91 2.55 -29.68
CA PHE A 274 35.71 2.18 -28.52
C PHE A 274 36.00 3.40 -27.66
N PRO A 275 36.34 3.25 -26.37
CA PRO A 275 36.77 4.36 -25.54
C PRO A 275 37.94 5.12 -26.20
N GLN A 276 37.78 6.42 -26.42
CA GLN A 276 38.79 7.30 -27.02
C GLN A 276 39.63 7.96 -25.92
N VAL A 277 40.96 7.96 -26.12
CA VAL A 277 41.88 8.60 -25.17
C VAL A 277 42.93 9.36 -25.97
N ASP A 278 43.06 10.65 -25.71
CA ASP A 278 44.14 11.47 -26.26
C ASP A 278 45.40 11.32 -25.39
N VAL A 279 46.48 10.84 -25.97
CA VAL A 279 47.76 10.68 -25.26
C VAL A 279 48.74 11.75 -25.72
N HIS A 280 49.06 12.70 -24.86
CA HIS A 280 50.12 13.67 -25.08
C HIS A 280 51.44 13.12 -24.53
N MET A 281 52.33 12.62 -25.41
CA MET A 281 53.66 12.26 -24.99
C MET A 281 54.52 13.52 -24.83
N ARG A 282 55.14 13.70 -23.66
CA ARG A 282 56.09 14.78 -23.37
C ARG A 282 57.50 14.37 -23.60
#